data_be9090aa4f0b6d2b4ec6131c23409e3a
#
_entry.id   be9090aa4f0b6d2b4ec6131c23409e3a
#
_cell.length_a   1.000
_cell.length_b   1.000
_cell.length_c   1.000
_cell.angle_alpha   90.00
_cell.angle_beta   90.00
_cell.angle_gamma   90.00
#
_symmetry.space_group_name_H-M   'P 1'
#
loop_
_entity.id
_entity.type
_entity.pdbx_description
1 polymer ?
#
loop_
_entity_poly.entity_id
_entity_poly.type
_entity_poly.pdbx_seq_one_letter_code
_entity_poly.pdbx_strand_id
1 'polypeptide(L)'
;MRGRNDWLLVLVILLAVAGVPAASGYTKSPELRFDLYRDYLIVVRGAAGPLKGLNFLLDTGASPTVLDRRLARSLHLDERPGLLAGVNGTVTAGQAIVSSLQLGPMRRDNLPVVVEDLSFFYKALPVHIDGVIGLDVIGQSPFEIDYGAREIRFGPTPSLKNALPLRMERGLPLVDVQLDQSSAKLVLDTGASSLILFAPRTPGAGSPVRISAVLQSSNTMGEFAGKTVWLHSLMLGQAEFRREPAVLVHSRPETNDDFDGLVSPALLGITKIAIDLDRGVFAFSR
;
A
#
# COMPACT_ATOMS: atom_id res chain seq x y z
N MET A 1 19.59 35.83 -18.26
CA MET A 1 19.69 34.85 -17.19
C MET A 1 18.43 34.96 -16.37
N ARG A 2 17.44 34.10 -16.58
CA ARG A 2 16.20 33.99 -15.78
C ARG A 2 16.04 32.54 -15.44
N GLY A 3 16.12 32.23 -14.12
CA GLY A 3 15.94 30.91 -13.58
C GLY A 3 14.51 30.43 -13.79
N ARG A 4 14.37 29.24 -14.32
CA ARG A 4 13.10 28.50 -14.37
C ARG A 4 12.93 27.79 -13.03
N ASN A 5 11.92 28.23 -12.27
CA ASN A 5 11.44 27.50 -11.10
C ASN A 5 10.56 26.36 -11.60
N ASP A 6 11.06 25.14 -11.54
CA ASP A 6 10.27 23.94 -11.78
C ASP A 6 9.49 23.64 -10.50
N TRP A 7 8.21 23.97 -10.50
CA TRP A 7 7.28 23.65 -9.42
C TRP A 7 6.90 22.17 -9.52
N LEU A 8 7.33 21.39 -8.55
CA LEU A 8 6.77 20.05 -8.29
C LEU A 8 5.31 20.22 -7.82
N LEU A 9 4.38 19.91 -8.69
CA LEU A 9 2.95 19.86 -8.35
C LEU A 9 2.65 18.50 -7.73
N VAL A 10 2.78 18.40 -6.41
CA VAL A 10 2.09 17.35 -5.63
C VAL A 10 0.66 17.83 -5.47
N LEU A 11 -0.26 17.27 -6.26
CA LEU A 11 -1.67 17.64 -6.19
C LEU A 11 -2.35 16.92 -5.03
N VAL A 12 -2.31 17.52 -3.85
CA VAL A 12 -3.19 17.17 -2.72
C VAL A 12 -4.52 17.88 -2.97
N ILE A 13 -5.53 17.16 -3.45
CA ILE A 13 -6.89 17.70 -3.56
C ILE A 13 -7.61 17.41 -2.23
N LEU A 14 -7.72 18.40 -1.37
CA LEU A 14 -8.65 18.44 -0.24
C LEU A 14 -10.04 18.80 -0.76
N LEU A 15 -10.93 17.82 -0.89
CA LEU A 15 -12.36 18.05 -1.08
C LEU A 15 -13.08 17.82 0.26
N ALA A 16 -13.55 18.91 0.85
CA ALA A 16 -14.45 18.86 1.99
C ALA A 16 -15.83 18.38 1.52
N VAL A 17 -16.26 17.20 1.97
CA VAL A 17 -17.62 16.68 1.75
C VAL A 17 -18.44 16.94 3.00
N ALA A 18 -19.52 17.74 2.84
CA ALA A 18 -20.50 17.99 3.88
C ALA A 18 -21.25 16.70 4.24
N GLY A 19 -21.38 16.42 5.54
CA GLY A 19 -21.98 15.20 6.05
C GLY A 19 -23.48 15.09 5.80
N VAL A 20 -23.90 13.92 5.34
CA VAL A 20 -25.30 13.46 5.31
C VAL A 20 -25.50 12.55 6.53
N PRO A 21 -26.55 12.72 7.36
CA PRO A 21 -26.76 11.88 8.52
C PRO A 21 -27.14 10.46 8.10
N ALA A 22 -26.42 9.47 8.64
CA ALA A 22 -26.65 8.05 8.41
C ALA A 22 -27.90 7.58 9.15
N ALA A 23 -28.86 6.99 8.45
CA ALA A 23 -29.96 6.23 9.03
C ALA A 23 -29.43 4.91 9.61
N SER A 24 -29.67 4.71 10.91
CA SER A 24 -29.29 3.51 11.65
C SER A 24 -30.27 2.35 11.31
N GLY A 25 -29.87 1.53 10.35
CA GLY A 25 -30.45 0.22 10.13
C GLY A 25 -29.32 -0.80 10.24
N TYR A 26 -29.52 -1.92 10.95
CA TYR A 26 -28.59 -3.05 10.99
C TYR A 26 -28.51 -3.70 9.58
N THR A 27 -27.82 -3.07 8.68
CA THR A 27 -27.42 -3.68 7.41
C THR A 27 -26.09 -4.38 7.63
N LYS A 28 -25.99 -5.66 7.22
CA LYS A 28 -24.73 -6.40 7.17
C LYS A 28 -23.67 -5.49 6.53
N SER A 29 -22.52 -5.34 7.18
CA SER A 29 -21.43 -4.50 6.65
C SER A 29 -21.12 -4.92 5.22
N PRO A 30 -20.91 -3.98 4.29
CA PRO A 30 -20.53 -4.31 2.93
C PRO A 30 -19.27 -5.17 2.91
N GLU A 31 -19.30 -6.27 2.17
CA GLU A 31 -18.22 -7.26 2.11
C GLU A 31 -17.64 -7.35 0.70
N LEU A 32 -16.32 -7.58 0.61
CA LEU A 32 -15.60 -7.85 -0.62
C LEU A 32 -14.72 -9.09 -0.41
N ARG A 33 -14.95 -10.14 -1.21
CA ARG A 33 -14.13 -11.35 -1.17
C ARG A 33 -12.89 -11.17 -2.05
N PHE A 34 -11.81 -11.86 -1.65
CA PHE A 34 -10.56 -11.81 -2.39
C PHE A 34 -9.91 -13.19 -2.55
N ASP A 35 -9.07 -13.30 -3.56
CA ASP A 35 -8.11 -14.40 -3.71
C ASP A 35 -6.78 -13.97 -3.06
N LEU A 36 -6.16 -14.88 -2.31
CA LEU A 36 -4.88 -14.65 -1.66
C LEU A 36 -3.80 -15.43 -2.41
N TYR A 37 -2.82 -14.73 -2.93
CA TYR A 37 -1.66 -15.31 -3.62
C TYR A 37 -0.40 -15.11 -2.77
N ARG A 38 0.49 -16.13 -2.79
CA ARG A 38 1.77 -16.11 -2.06
C ARG A 38 1.62 -15.76 -0.57
N ASP A 39 0.46 -16.07 0.02
CA ASP A 39 0.09 -15.83 1.42
C ASP A 39 0.01 -14.35 1.85
N TYR A 40 0.22 -13.38 0.95
CA TYR A 40 0.12 -11.95 1.27
C TYR A 40 -0.54 -11.08 0.20
N LEU A 41 -0.50 -11.45 -1.09
CA LEU A 41 -1.06 -10.62 -2.16
C LEU A 41 -2.57 -10.81 -2.27
N ILE A 42 -3.29 -9.75 -2.01
CA ILE A 42 -4.75 -9.69 -2.05
C ILE A 42 -5.21 -9.29 -3.44
N VAL A 43 -5.94 -10.16 -4.13
CA VAL A 43 -6.52 -9.88 -5.45
C VAL A 43 -8.03 -9.90 -5.36
N VAL A 44 -8.67 -8.80 -5.77
CA VAL A 44 -10.12 -8.62 -5.79
C VAL A 44 -10.65 -8.54 -7.21
N ARG A 45 -11.88 -8.98 -7.41
CA ARG A 45 -12.58 -8.82 -8.67
C ARG A 45 -13.31 -7.50 -8.74
N GLY A 46 -13.24 -6.83 -9.91
CA GLY A 46 -13.88 -5.55 -10.09
C GLY A 46 -14.23 -5.22 -11.53
N ALA A 47 -14.58 -3.93 -11.71
CA ALA A 47 -14.90 -3.35 -13.01
C ALA A 47 -14.32 -1.94 -13.13
N ALA A 48 -13.94 -1.54 -14.35
CA ALA A 48 -13.51 -0.18 -14.66
C ALA A 48 -14.23 0.28 -15.95
N GLY A 49 -14.94 1.40 -15.88
CA GLY A 49 -15.83 1.83 -16.95
C GLY A 49 -16.81 0.71 -17.34
N PRO A 50 -16.91 0.35 -18.64
CA PRO A 50 -17.77 -0.74 -19.11
C PRO A 50 -17.18 -2.14 -18.90
N LEU A 51 -15.89 -2.25 -18.60
CA LEU A 51 -15.17 -3.54 -18.53
C LEU A 51 -15.36 -4.16 -17.14
N LYS A 52 -15.68 -5.47 -17.13
CA LYS A 52 -15.96 -6.26 -15.92
C LYS A 52 -15.01 -7.46 -15.82
N GLY A 53 -14.96 -8.08 -14.63
CA GLY A 53 -14.18 -9.29 -14.40
C GLY A 53 -12.67 -9.02 -14.32
N LEU A 54 -12.28 -7.78 -14.06
CA LEU A 54 -10.90 -7.34 -13.92
C LEU A 54 -10.33 -7.80 -12.58
N ASN A 55 -9.02 -8.02 -12.54
CA ASN A 55 -8.30 -8.37 -11.32
C ASN A 55 -7.51 -7.18 -10.80
N PHE A 56 -7.77 -6.79 -9.58
CA PHE A 56 -7.08 -5.70 -8.93
C PHE A 56 -6.31 -6.19 -7.71
N LEU A 57 -5.02 -5.90 -7.66
CA LEU A 57 -4.22 -6.06 -6.45
C LEU A 57 -4.61 -4.96 -5.46
N LEU A 58 -4.82 -5.33 -4.19
CA LEU A 58 -5.09 -4.36 -3.13
C LEU A 58 -3.81 -4.07 -2.37
N ASP A 59 -3.45 -2.78 -2.31
CA ASP A 59 -2.18 -2.32 -1.77
C ASP A 59 -2.36 -1.06 -0.92
N THR A 60 -2.22 -1.21 0.40
CA THR A 60 -2.29 -0.07 1.32
C THR A 60 -1.08 0.86 1.25
N GLY A 61 0.03 0.40 0.68
CA GLY A 61 1.22 1.20 0.39
C GLY A 61 1.14 1.99 -0.93
N ALA A 62 0.04 1.85 -1.69
CA ALA A 62 -0.19 2.60 -2.92
C ALA A 62 -1.13 3.80 -2.71
N SER A 63 -0.75 4.95 -3.27
CA SER A 63 -1.58 6.14 -3.41
C SER A 63 -0.92 7.07 -4.43
N PRO A 64 -1.60 7.39 -5.54
CA PRO A 64 -2.93 6.98 -5.99
C PRO A 64 -2.99 5.54 -6.55
N THR A 65 -4.22 5.10 -6.85
CA THR A 65 -4.51 3.85 -7.58
C THR A 65 -3.81 3.84 -8.95
N VAL A 66 -3.27 2.67 -9.32
CA VAL A 66 -2.56 2.46 -10.60
C VAL A 66 -3.38 1.53 -11.49
N LEU A 67 -3.55 1.88 -12.77
CA LEU A 67 -4.13 0.98 -13.78
C LEU A 67 -3.04 0.46 -14.72
N ASP A 68 -3.17 -0.80 -15.12
CA ASP A 68 -2.32 -1.36 -16.15
C ASP A 68 -2.53 -0.64 -17.49
N ARG A 69 -1.45 -0.37 -18.20
CA ARG A 69 -1.46 0.37 -19.47
C ARG A 69 -2.34 -0.30 -20.54
N ARG A 70 -2.50 -1.63 -20.53
CA ARG A 70 -3.42 -2.32 -21.44
C ARG A 70 -4.87 -1.98 -21.10
N LEU A 71 -5.21 -1.96 -19.81
CA LEU A 71 -6.54 -1.58 -19.36
C LEU A 71 -6.84 -0.12 -19.74
N ALA A 72 -5.90 0.80 -19.49
CA ALA A 72 -6.05 2.21 -19.86
C ALA A 72 -6.30 2.39 -21.36
N ARG A 73 -5.57 1.67 -22.22
CA ARG A 73 -5.79 1.65 -23.68
C ARG A 73 -7.15 1.07 -24.05
N SER A 74 -7.59 -0.03 -23.41
CA SER A 74 -8.89 -0.64 -23.66
C SER A 74 -10.05 0.25 -23.26
N LEU A 75 -9.83 1.12 -22.28
CA LEU A 75 -10.79 2.14 -21.83
C LEU A 75 -10.68 3.46 -22.62
N HIS A 76 -9.71 3.57 -23.54
CA HIS A 76 -9.42 4.79 -24.31
C HIS A 76 -9.20 6.01 -23.42
N LEU A 77 -8.45 5.84 -22.31
CA LEU A 77 -8.19 6.95 -21.40
C LEU A 77 -7.25 7.97 -22.04
N ASP A 78 -7.54 9.25 -21.80
CA ASP A 78 -6.66 10.38 -22.18
C ASP A 78 -5.52 10.47 -21.17
N GLU A 79 -4.35 9.93 -21.56
CA GLU A 79 -3.16 9.89 -20.71
C GLU A 79 -2.35 11.17 -20.86
N ARG A 80 -1.96 11.77 -19.73
CA ARG A 80 -1.04 12.89 -19.64
C ARG A 80 0.24 12.47 -18.93
N PRO A 81 1.42 13.00 -19.31
CA PRO A 81 2.64 12.73 -18.58
C PRO A 81 2.54 13.18 -17.12
N GLY A 82 2.97 12.33 -16.19
CA GLY A 82 3.05 12.61 -14.78
C GLY A 82 4.24 11.90 -14.15
N LEU A 83 4.36 11.99 -12.84
CA LEU A 83 5.42 11.33 -12.06
C LEU A 83 4.80 10.36 -11.08
N LEU A 84 5.43 9.18 -10.97
CA LEU A 84 5.13 8.18 -9.93
C LEU A 84 6.36 8.04 -9.04
N ALA A 85 6.19 8.31 -7.76
CA ALA A 85 7.22 8.06 -6.75
C ALA A 85 7.03 6.66 -6.15
N GLY A 86 8.12 5.95 -5.96
CA GLY A 86 8.14 4.63 -5.34
C GLY A 86 9.42 4.38 -4.57
N VAL A 87 9.59 3.14 -4.09
CA VAL A 87 10.75 2.74 -3.26
C VAL A 87 12.10 2.98 -3.94
N ASN A 88 12.16 2.89 -5.28
CA ASN A 88 13.41 3.02 -6.05
C ASN A 88 13.63 4.42 -6.64
N GLY A 89 12.80 5.40 -6.31
CA GLY A 89 12.87 6.75 -6.85
C GLY A 89 11.61 7.19 -7.58
N THR A 90 11.73 8.10 -8.53
CA THR A 90 10.62 8.67 -9.29
C THR A 90 10.76 8.31 -10.77
N VAL A 91 9.67 7.84 -11.36
CA VAL A 91 9.58 7.52 -12.80
C VAL A 91 8.49 8.34 -13.47
N THR A 92 8.63 8.54 -14.78
CA THR A 92 7.54 9.11 -15.59
C THR A 92 6.48 8.06 -15.83
N ALA A 93 5.24 8.38 -15.47
CA ALA A 93 4.06 7.53 -15.65
C ALA A 93 2.94 8.31 -16.34
N GLY A 94 1.95 7.60 -16.90
CA GLY A 94 0.73 8.24 -17.38
C GLY A 94 -0.15 8.68 -16.20
N GLN A 95 -0.90 9.76 -16.39
CA GLN A 95 -1.98 10.17 -15.49
C GLN A 95 -3.26 10.23 -16.31
N ALA A 96 -4.35 9.67 -15.80
CA ALA A 96 -5.63 9.65 -16.48
C ALA A 96 -6.77 9.71 -15.46
N ILE A 97 -8.00 9.84 -15.97
CA ILE A 97 -9.21 9.75 -15.15
C ILE A 97 -10.04 8.57 -15.67
N VAL A 98 -10.28 7.59 -14.82
CA VAL A 98 -11.23 6.53 -15.14
C VAL A 98 -12.64 6.95 -14.74
N SER A 99 -13.61 6.78 -15.66
CA SER A 99 -15.00 7.24 -15.48
C SER A 99 -15.66 6.59 -14.27
N SER A 100 -15.37 5.30 -14.03
CA SER A 100 -15.82 4.59 -12.82
C SER A 100 -14.93 3.40 -12.52
N LEU A 101 -14.73 3.13 -11.24
CA LEU A 101 -14.11 1.93 -10.70
C LEU A 101 -15.06 1.30 -9.69
N GLN A 102 -15.31 -0.01 -9.78
CA GLN A 102 -16.19 -0.73 -8.86
C GLN A 102 -15.52 -2.00 -8.33
N LEU A 103 -15.51 -2.14 -7.00
CA LEU A 103 -15.00 -3.31 -6.27
C LEU A 103 -16.10 -3.77 -5.30
N GLY A 104 -16.84 -4.80 -5.70
CA GLY A 104 -18.00 -5.24 -4.91
C GLY A 104 -18.95 -4.10 -4.56
N PRO A 105 -19.14 -3.77 -3.27
CA PRO A 105 -20.04 -2.70 -2.85
C PRO A 105 -19.46 -1.29 -3.06
N MET A 106 -18.17 -1.16 -3.29
CA MET A 106 -17.51 0.13 -3.44
C MET A 106 -17.55 0.61 -4.88
N ARG A 107 -17.84 1.89 -5.08
CA ARG A 107 -17.81 2.55 -6.38
C ARG A 107 -17.14 3.93 -6.26
N ARG A 108 -16.28 4.22 -7.21
CA ARG A 108 -15.64 5.54 -7.39
C ARG A 108 -15.88 6.00 -8.81
N ASP A 109 -16.44 7.19 -8.95
CA ASP A 109 -16.63 7.83 -10.26
C ASP A 109 -15.59 8.92 -10.46
N ASN A 110 -15.15 9.13 -11.71
CA ASN A 110 -14.14 10.10 -12.11
C ASN A 110 -12.85 10.01 -11.28
N LEU A 111 -12.37 8.77 -11.09
CA LEU A 111 -11.18 8.52 -10.27
C LEU A 111 -9.91 8.88 -11.03
N PRO A 112 -9.08 9.83 -10.51
CA PRO A 112 -7.73 10.04 -11.00
C PRO A 112 -6.86 8.80 -10.73
N VAL A 113 -6.12 8.36 -11.75
CA VAL A 113 -5.28 7.16 -11.66
C VAL A 113 -3.93 7.41 -12.31
N VAL A 114 -2.94 6.67 -11.86
CA VAL A 114 -1.67 6.52 -12.58
C VAL A 114 -1.79 5.37 -13.56
N VAL A 115 -1.17 5.48 -14.73
CA VAL A 115 -1.10 4.43 -15.74
C VAL A 115 0.33 3.95 -15.87
N GLU A 116 0.55 2.65 -15.62
CA GLU A 116 1.88 2.05 -15.66
C GLU A 116 1.84 0.64 -16.26
N ASP A 117 2.98 0.12 -16.66
CA ASP A 117 3.11 -1.26 -17.13
C ASP A 117 3.20 -2.22 -15.94
N LEU A 118 2.15 -2.98 -15.70
CA LEU A 118 2.07 -3.97 -14.62
C LEU A 118 2.44 -5.39 -15.08
N SER A 119 3.05 -5.54 -16.27
CA SER A 119 3.41 -6.85 -16.85
C SER A 119 4.37 -7.67 -15.99
N PHE A 120 5.15 -7.03 -15.10
CA PHE A 120 6.05 -7.74 -14.18
C PHE A 120 5.29 -8.71 -13.25
N PHE A 121 4.00 -8.46 -12.94
CA PHE A 121 3.17 -9.38 -12.18
C PHE A 121 2.94 -10.72 -12.89
N TYR A 122 3.07 -10.79 -14.23
CA TYR A 122 2.87 -12.04 -14.98
C TYR A 122 3.86 -13.15 -14.62
N LYS A 123 5.06 -12.74 -14.15
CA LYS A 123 6.06 -13.70 -13.67
C LYS A 123 5.77 -14.15 -12.24
N ALA A 124 5.01 -13.36 -11.49
CA ALA A 124 4.78 -13.53 -10.06
C ALA A 124 3.44 -14.22 -9.76
N LEU A 125 2.43 -14.01 -10.60
CA LEU A 125 1.04 -14.44 -10.36
C LEU A 125 0.48 -15.24 -11.55
N PRO A 126 -0.37 -16.22 -11.29
CA PRO A 126 -1.05 -17.00 -12.36
C PRO A 126 -2.22 -16.23 -13.00
N VAL A 127 -2.46 -15.00 -12.59
CA VAL A 127 -3.53 -14.14 -13.08
C VAL A 127 -2.95 -12.80 -13.56
N HIS A 128 -3.60 -12.20 -14.56
CA HIS A 128 -3.27 -10.84 -14.97
C HIS A 128 -3.76 -9.85 -13.92
N ILE A 129 -2.95 -8.88 -13.59
CA ILE A 129 -3.32 -7.74 -12.75
C ILE A 129 -3.64 -6.56 -13.66
N ASP A 130 -4.86 -6.06 -13.56
CA ASP A 130 -5.38 -4.95 -14.36
C ASP A 130 -5.18 -3.59 -13.67
N GLY A 131 -4.88 -3.61 -12.37
CA GLY A 131 -4.53 -2.41 -11.61
C GLY A 131 -4.14 -2.74 -10.17
N VAL A 132 -3.57 -1.75 -9.50
CA VAL A 132 -3.24 -1.76 -8.07
C VAL A 132 -4.12 -0.73 -7.38
N ILE A 133 -4.97 -1.17 -6.49
CA ILE A 133 -5.92 -0.33 -5.76
C ILE A 133 -5.28 0.19 -4.49
N GLY A 134 -5.21 1.49 -4.38
CA GLY A 134 -4.64 2.18 -3.24
C GLY A 134 -5.66 2.62 -2.19
N LEU A 135 -5.16 3.29 -1.16
CA LEU A 135 -5.98 3.86 -0.08
C LEU A 135 -6.94 4.96 -0.55
N ASP A 136 -6.67 5.60 -1.68
CA ASP A 136 -7.58 6.56 -2.33
C ASP A 136 -8.94 5.92 -2.69
N VAL A 137 -8.99 4.61 -2.83
CA VAL A 137 -10.21 3.84 -3.07
C VAL A 137 -10.70 3.14 -1.80
N ILE A 138 -9.88 2.27 -1.20
CA ILE A 138 -10.32 1.43 -0.07
C ILE A 138 -10.39 2.18 1.26
N GLY A 139 -9.64 3.26 1.42
CA GLY A 139 -9.56 4.06 2.64
C GLY A 139 -10.71 5.06 2.85
N GLN A 140 -11.79 5.00 2.04
CA GLN A 140 -12.93 5.92 2.13
C GLN A 140 -13.82 5.70 3.37
N SER A 141 -13.66 4.57 4.01
CA SER A 141 -14.29 4.22 5.29
C SER A 141 -13.37 3.29 6.06
N PRO A 142 -13.56 3.13 7.36
CA PRO A 142 -12.86 2.09 8.11
C PRO A 142 -13.10 0.74 7.46
N PHE A 143 -12.09 -0.14 7.48
CA PHE A 143 -12.19 -1.48 6.92
C PHE A 143 -11.38 -2.49 7.73
N GLU A 144 -11.82 -3.75 7.66
CA GLU A 144 -11.13 -4.92 8.19
C GLU A 144 -10.74 -5.86 7.04
N ILE A 145 -9.53 -6.40 7.06
CA ILE A 145 -9.10 -7.50 6.19
C ILE A 145 -8.93 -8.74 7.06
N ASP A 146 -9.72 -9.77 6.77
CA ASP A 146 -9.61 -11.10 7.37
C ASP A 146 -8.93 -12.04 6.36
N TYR A 147 -7.64 -12.31 6.54
CA TYR A 147 -6.85 -13.16 5.65
C TYR A 147 -7.33 -14.62 5.69
N GLY A 148 -7.80 -15.10 6.85
CA GLY A 148 -8.32 -16.45 6.99
C GLY A 148 -9.67 -16.66 6.29
N ALA A 149 -10.58 -15.71 6.45
CA ALA A 149 -11.87 -15.73 5.77
C ALA A 149 -11.77 -15.28 4.29
N ARG A 150 -10.67 -14.65 3.89
CA ARG A 150 -10.46 -14.01 2.57
C ARG A 150 -11.52 -12.98 2.25
N GLU A 151 -11.73 -12.08 3.19
CA GLU A 151 -12.83 -11.12 3.14
C GLU A 151 -12.39 -9.76 3.66
N ILE A 152 -12.87 -8.71 3.01
CA ILE A 152 -12.74 -7.32 3.46
C ILE A 152 -14.12 -6.84 3.85
N ARG A 153 -14.26 -6.30 5.06
CA ARG A 153 -15.47 -5.67 5.55
C ARG A 153 -15.27 -4.18 5.67
N PHE A 154 -16.23 -3.42 5.19
CA PHE A 154 -16.22 -1.96 5.23
C PHE A 154 -17.20 -1.44 6.27
N GLY A 155 -16.83 -0.37 6.96
CA GLY A 155 -17.61 0.26 8.02
C GLY A 155 -16.91 0.13 9.38
N PRO A 156 -17.64 0.31 10.49
CA PRO A 156 -17.05 0.31 11.82
C PRO A 156 -16.22 -0.94 12.07
N THR A 157 -14.95 -0.75 12.41
CA THR A 157 -14.03 -1.85 12.66
C THR A 157 -14.21 -2.40 14.08
N PRO A 158 -14.11 -3.74 14.28
CA PRO A 158 -14.15 -4.33 15.60
C PRO A 158 -12.91 -3.94 16.42
N SER A 159 -13.04 -3.99 17.73
CA SER A 159 -11.88 -3.89 18.61
C SER A 159 -11.05 -5.17 18.48
N LEU A 160 -9.86 -5.07 17.86
CA LEU A 160 -8.89 -6.15 17.80
C LEU A 160 -7.93 -6.06 19.00
N LYS A 161 -7.26 -7.19 19.29
CA LYS A 161 -6.44 -7.35 20.49
C LYS A 161 -5.30 -6.31 20.58
N ASN A 162 -4.69 -5.99 19.45
CA ASN A 162 -3.59 -5.04 19.39
C ASN A 162 -4.07 -3.83 18.59
N ALA A 163 -3.98 -2.66 19.18
CA ALA A 163 -4.30 -1.39 18.51
C ALA A 163 -3.17 -0.38 18.77
N LEU A 164 -2.84 0.39 17.73
CA LEU A 164 -1.80 1.41 17.81
C LEU A 164 -2.14 2.61 16.90
N PRO A 165 -1.55 3.77 17.18
CA PRO A 165 -1.73 4.94 16.33
C PRO A 165 -1.27 4.69 14.89
N LEU A 166 -2.07 5.18 13.94
CA LEU A 166 -1.77 5.21 12.52
C LEU A 166 -1.72 6.66 12.08
N ARG A 167 -0.67 7.04 11.37
CA ARG A 167 -0.55 8.37 10.78
C ARG A 167 -0.58 8.29 9.27
N MET A 168 -1.22 9.25 8.64
CA MET A 168 -1.17 9.41 7.18
C MET A 168 -0.13 10.48 6.84
N GLU A 169 0.91 10.11 6.10
CA GLU A 169 1.91 11.03 5.56
C GLU A 169 2.00 10.83 4.05
N ARG A 170 1.75 11.88 3.28
CA ARG A 170 1.73 11.86 1.81
C ARG A 170 0.87 10.73 1.20
N GLY A 171 -0.25 10.43 1.83
CA GLY A 171 -1.15 9.36 1.38
C GLY A 171 -0.74 7.94 1.78
N LEU A 172 0.33 7.77 2.56
CA LEU A 172 0.81 6.48 3.06
C LEU A 172 0.47 6.28 4.54
N PRO A 173 0.05 5.08 4.95
CA PRO A 173 -0.29 4.76 6.34
C PRO A 173 0.97 4.35 7.11
N LEU A 174 1.38 5.16 8.08
CA LEU A 174 2.58 4.93 8.87
C LEU A 174 2.27 4.47 10.29
N VAL A 175 3.08 3.54 10.77
CA VAL A 175 3.09 3.08 12.16
C VAL A 175 4.49 3.20 12.76
N ASP A 176 4.54 3.54 14.04
CA ASP A 176 5.79 3.49 14.80
C ASP A 176 6.04 2.08 15.31
N VAL A 177 7.25 1.59 15.11
CA VAL A 177 7.70 0.27 15.56
C VAL A 177 9.02 0.40 16.34
N GLN A 178 9.32 -0.64 17.14
CA GLN A 178 10.68 -0.81 17.70
C GLN A 178 11.35 -1.98 16.99
N LEU A 179 12.52 -1.75 16.44
CA LEU A 179 13.36 -2.75 15.77
C LEU A 179 14.60 -2.96 16.63
N ASP A 180 14.71 -4.12 17.30
CA ASP A 180 15.77 -4.38 18.27
C ASP A 180 15.87 -3.24 19.31
N GLN A 181 16.87 -2.34 19.17
CA GLN A 181 17.07 -1.21 20.08
C GLN A 181 16.74 0.16 19.45
N SER A 182 16.17 0.18 18.26
CA SER A 182 15.90 1.41 17.49
C SER A 182 14.43 1.57 17.18
N SER A 183 13.93 2.81 17.24
CA SER A 183 12.61 3.16 16.75
C SER A 183 12.65 3.35 15.24
N ALA A 184 11.60 2.96 14.54
CA ALA A 184 11.44 3.19 13.11
C ALA A 184 9.97 3.52 12.78
N LYS A 185 9.77 4.24 11.68
CA LYS A 185 8.46 4.47 11.08
C LYS A 185 8.33 3.60 9.85
N LEU A 186 7.34 2.73 9.82
CA LEU A 186 7.11 1.85 8.69
C LEU A 186 5.77 2.12 8.03
N VAL A 187 5.74 2.08 6.70
CA VAL A 187 4.49 2.07 5.93
C VAL A 187 3.84 0.70 6.09
N LEU A 188 2.54 0.68 6.41
CA LEU A 188 1.72 -0.53 6.34
C LEU A 188 1.39 -0.80 4.87
N ASP A 189 1.98 -1.84 4.32
CA ASP A 189 1.95 -2.14 2.89
C ASP A 189 1.51 -3.60 2.66
N THR A 190 0.25 -3.79 2.24
CA THR A 190 -0.29 -5.13 1.95
C THR A 190 0.24 -5.71 0.64
N GLY A 191 0.86 -4.90 -0.22
CA GLY A 191 1.52 -5.33 -1.45
C GLY A 191 2.99 -5.71 -1.29
N ALA A 192 3.62 -5.39 -0.15
CA ALA A 192 5.02 -5.68 0.08
C ALA A 192 5.29 -7.18 0.26
N SER A 193 6.32 -7.67 -0.43
CA SER A 193 6.77 -9.07 -0.39
C SER A 193 7.75 -9.38 0.75
N SER A 194 8.12 -8.39 1.53
CA SER A 194 9.10 -8.49 2.61
C SER A 194 8.95 -7.32 3.58
N LEU A 195 9.45 -7.47 4.79
CA LEU A 195 9.82 -6.33 5.61
C LEU A 195 11.01 -5.65 4.95
N ILE A 196 10.83 -4.41 4.49
CA ILE A 196 11.89 -3.63 3.82
C ILE A 196 12.34 -2.53 4.77
N LEU A 197 13.65 -2.40 4.95
CA LEU A 197 14.27 -1.34 5.74
C LEU A 197 15.21 -0.54 4.85
N PHE A 198 15.17 0.77 4.96
CA PHE A 198 16.14 1.65 4.32
C PHE A 198 17.35 1.84 5.20
N ALA A 199 18.55 1.73 4.63
CA ALA A 199 19.77 2.00 5.36
C ALA A 199 19.79 3.45 5.90
N PRO A 200 20.34 3.68 7.10
CA PRO A 200 20.49 5.03 7.64
C PRO A 200 21.32 5.90 6.70
N ARG A 201 20.97 7.18 6.58
CA ARG A 201 21.71 8.16 5.75
C ARG A 201 23.11 8.45 6.30
N THR A 202 23.34 8.24 7.58
CA THR A 202 24.64 8.53 8.23
C THR A 202 25.49 7.27 8.26
N PRO A 203 26.61 7.22 7.53
CA PRO A 203 27.58 6.14 7.67
C PRO A 203 28.10 6.12 9.11
N GLY A 204 27.97 4.99 9.80
CA GLY A 204 28.48 4.81 11.16
C GLY A 204 27.42 4.78 12.26
N ALA A 205 26.15 5.08 12.00
CA ALA A 205 25.07 4.67 12.88
C ALA A 205 25.00 3.13 12.79
N GLY A 206 25.58 2.45 13.78
CA GLY A 206 25.76 1.00 13.79
C GLY A 206 24.44 0.31 13.53
N SER A 207 24.35 -0.40 12.41
CA SER A 207 23.20 -1.27 12.17
C SER A 207 23.35 -2.47 13.11
N PRO A 208 22.46 -2.68 14.08
CA PRO A 208 22.54 -3.83 14.99
C PRO A 208 22.23 -5.16 14.28
N VAL A 209 22.06 -5.12 12.97
CA VAL A 209 21.47 -6.21 12.18
C VAL A 209 22.54 -7.06 11.52
N ARG A 210 22.50 -8.38 11.76
CA ARG A 210 23.40 -9.33 11.10
C ARG A 210 22.98 -9.54 9.64
N ILE A 211 23.91 -9.24 8.71
CA ILE A 211 23.69 -9.43 7.26
C ILE A 211 23.89 -10.92 6.93
N SER A 212 22.88 -11.57 6.33
CA SER A 212 22.88 -13.01 6.05
C SER A 212 22.93 -13.38 4.56
N ALA A 213 22.37 -12.57 3.66
CA ALA A 213 22.33 -12.85 2.21
C ALA A 213 22.04 -11.59 1.40
N VAL A 214 22.28 -11.66 0.09
CA VAL A 214 21.85 -10.62 -0.87
C VAL A 214 20.66 -11.16 -1.66
N LEU A 215 19.55 -10.43 -1.66
CA LEU A 215 18.37 -10.73 -2.45
C LEU A 215 18.15 -9.65 -3.51
N GLN A 216 17.61 -10.05 -4.65
CA GLN A 216 17.05 -9.14 -5.64
C GLN A 216 15.52 -9.16 -5.51
N SER A 217 14.91 -8.00 -5.51
CA SER A 217 13.46 -7.84 -5.51
C SER A 217 13.04 -6.91 -6.64
N SER A 218 11.82 -7.04 -7.12
CA SER A 218 11.26 -6.20 -8.17
C SER A 218 9.91 -5.62 -7.74
N ASN A 219 9.64 -4.42 -8.19
CA ASN A 219 8.35 -3.74 -8.03
C ASN A 219 7.98 -2.99 -9.33
N THR A 220 6.93 -2.18 -9.31
CA THR A 220 6.51 -1.33 -10.44
C THR A 220 7.60 -0.41 -10.97
N MET A 221 8.63 -0.16 -10.17
CA MET A 221 9.75 0.74 -10.46
C MET A 221 11.01 0.01 -10.89
N GLY A 222 10.97 -1.33 -11.05
CA GLY A 222 12.09 -2.15 -11.46
C GLY A 222 12.68 -3.04 -10.36
N GLU A 223 13.86 -3.60 -10.63
CA GLU A 223 14.58 -4.44 -9.67
C GLU A 223 15.43 -3.59 -8.74
N PHE A 224 15.44 -3.94 -7.46
CA PHE A 224 16.36 -3.35 -6.49
C PHE A 224 17.18 -4.40 -5.76
N ALA A 225 18.42 -4.05 -5.44
CA ALA A 225 19.30 -4.91 -4.69
C ALA A 225 19.20 -4.58 -3.19
N GLY A 226 18.97 -5.59 -2.38
CA GLY A 226 18.95 -5.49 -0.93
C GLY A 226 19.70 -6.62 -0.28
N LYS A 227 20.07 -6.44 0.98
CA LYS A 227 20.70 -7.48 1.81
C LYS A 227 19.67 -8.03 2.77
N THR A 228 19.53 -9.35 2.84
CA THR A 228 18.72 -9.96 3.90
C THR A 228 19.41 -9.79 5.24
N VAL A 229 18.66 -9.27 6.18
CA VAL A 229 19.07 -9.07 7.57
C VAL A 229 18.07 -9.77 8.49
N TRP A 230 18.47 -10.12 9.70
CA TRP A 230 17.58 -10.73 10.69
C TRP A 230 17.44 -9.79 11.89
N LEU A 231 16.20 -9.42 12.16
CA LEU A 231 15.84 -8.71 13.38
C LEU A 231 15.65 -9.74 14.51
N HIS A 232 16.19 -9.46 15.69
CA HIS A 232 15.92 -10.29 16.86
C HIS A 232 14.50 -10.05 17.36
N SER A 233 14.06 -8.80 17.32
CA SER A 233 12.73 -8.37 17.78
C SER A 233 12.20 -7.23 16.93
N LEU A 234 10.94 -7.33 16.53
CA LEU A 234 10.14 -6.25 16.00
C LEU A 234 8.91 -6.11 16.91
N MET A 235 8.76 -4.94 17.52
CA MET A 235 7.59 -4.60 18.34
C MET A 235 6.63 -3.75 17.52
N LEU A 236 5.42 -4.24 17.35
CA LEU A 236 4.30 -3.54 16.72
C LEU A 236 3.23 -3.31 17.80
N GLY A 237 3.17 -2.10 18.35
CA GLY A 237 2.42 -1.85 19.58
C GLY A 237 2.94 -2.71 20.74
N GLN A 238 2.07 -3.56 21.30
CA GLN A 238 2.44 -4.50 22.38
C GLN A 238 2.81 -5.91 21.88
N ALA A 239 2.70 -6.16 20.57
CA ALA A 239 3.00 -7.46 20.01
C ALA A 239 4.47 -7.56 19.59
N GLU A 240 5.14 -8.60 20.06
CA GLU A 240 6.52 -8.92 19.68
C GLU A 240 6.54 -9.99 18.59
N PHE A 241 7.34 -9.71 17.54
CA PHE A 241 7.68 -10.62 16.45
C PHE A 241 9.18 -10.88 16.54
N ARG A 242 9.57 -12.16 16.58
CA ARG A 242 10.96 -12.56 16.81
C ARG A 242 11.56 -13.23 15.59
N ARG A 243 12.83 -12.94 15.33
CA ARG A 243 13.60 -13.51 14.22
C ARG A 243 12.96 -13.23 12.87
N GLU A 244 12.54 -11.97 12.67
CA GLU A 244 11.93 -11.57 11.42
C GLU A 244 13.00 -11.27 10.35
N PRO A 245 12.90 -11.87 9.16
CA PRO A 245 13.76 -11.50 8.05
C PRO A 245 13.34 -10.14 7.50
N ALA A 246 14.30 -9.31 7.18
CA ALA A 246 14.08 -8.03 6.51
C ALA A 246 15.06 -7.86 5.35
N VAL A 247 14.68 -7.07 4.36
CA VAL A 247 15.55 -6.67 3.25
C VAL A 247 16.04 -5.25 3.52
N LEU A 248 17.33 -5.11 3.77
CA LEU A 248 17.97 -3.80 3.92
C LEU A 248 18.35 -3.27 2.54
N VAL A 249 17.75 -2.16 2.15
CA VAL A 249 17.96 -1.46 0.88
C VAL A 249 18.85 -0.23 1.12
N HIS A 250 19.93 -0.11 0.35
CA HIS A 250 20.89 0.99 0.50
C HIS A 250 20.46 2.28 -0.23
N SER A 251 19.61 2.17 -1.26
CA SER A 251 19.04 3.34 -1.91
C SER A 251 17.75 3.74 -1.20
N ARG A 252 17.70 4.97 -0.70
CA ARG A 252 16.48 5.59 -0.21
C ARG A 252 15.99 6.53 -1.30
N PRO A 253 14.69 6.53 -1.65
CA PRO A 253 14.16 7.52 -2.57
C PRO A 253 14.47 8.93 -2.04
N GLU A 254 14.97 9.81 -2.90
CA GLU A 254 15.34 11.19 -2.52
C GLU A 254 14.17 11.99 -1.92
N THR A 255 12.94 11.57 -2.24
CA THR A 255 11.70 12.20 -1.77
C THR A 255 11.15 11.65 -0.44
N ASN A 256 11.80 10.63 0.16
CA ASN A 256 11.23 9.87 1.30
C ASN A 256 12.10 9.99 2.56
N ASP A 257 12.01 11.15 3.24
CA ASP A 257 12.58 11.34 4.57
C ASP A 257 11.63 10.94 5.70
N ASP A 258 10.38 10.61 5.37
CA ASP A 258 9.30 10.52 6.34
C ASP A 258 9.15 9.12 6.96
N PHE A 259 9.74 8.07 6.33
CA PHE A 259 9.66 6.70 6.84
C PHE A 259 10.94 5.89 6.62
N ASP A 260 11.12 4.82 7.38
CA ASP A 260 12.35 4.01 7.45
C ASP A 260 12.22 2.67 6.74
N GLY A 261 11.02 2.35 6.24
CA GLY A 261 10.79 1.08 5.55
C GLY A 261 9.31 0.76 5.36
N LEU A 262 9.04 -0.47 4.93
CA LEU A 262 7.72 -1.01 4.66
C LEU A 262 7.50 -2.29 5.45
N VAL A 263 6.28 -2.53 5.95
CA VAL A 263 5.90 -3.76 6.63
C VAL A 263 4.62 -4.33 6.09
N SER A 264 4.65 -5.62 5.70
CA SER A 264 3.45 -6.36 5.32
C SER A 264 2.89 -7.10 6.53
N PRO A 265 1.67 -6.78 6.98
CA PRO A 265 1.07 -7.46 8.13
C PRO A 265 0.93 -8.98 7.93
N ALA A 266 0.55 -9.42 6.73
CA ALA A 266 0.38 -10.84 6.44
C ALA A 266 1.67 -11.64 6.64
N LEU A 267 2.81 -11.08 6.25
CA LEU A 267 4.12 -11.74 6.38
C LEU A 267 4.61 -11.84 7.84
N LEU A 268 4.04 -11.07 8.75
CA LEU A 268 4.24 -11.19 10.20
C LEU A 268 3.31 -12.24 10.83
N GLY A 269 2.56 -13.00 10.04
CA GLY A 269 1.57 -13.96 10.54
C GLY A 269 0.36 -13.31 11.20
N ILE A 270 0.07 -12.06 10.86
CA ILE A 270 -1.15 -11.36 11.27
C ILE A 270 -2.32 -11.91 10.43
N THR A 271 -3.36 -12.37 11.11
CA THR A 271 -4.53 -13.00 10.46
C THR A 271 -5.64 -12.02 10.17
N LYS A 272 -5.72 -10.92 10.93
CA LYS A 272 -6.69 -9.84 10.71
C LYS A 272 -6.06 -8.49 10.95
N ILE A 273 -6.41 -7.54 10.09
CA ILE A 273 -6.09 -6.13 10.28
C ILE A 273 -7.35 -5.28 10.18
N ALA A 274 -7.39 -4.20 10.93
CA ALA A 274 -8.42 -3.17 10.84
C ALA A 274 -7.73 -1.80 10.71
N ILE A 275 -8.18 -1.01 9.77
CA ILE A 275 -7.66 0.33 9.49
C ILE A 275 -8.82 1.33 9.55
N ASP A 276 -8.65 2.33 10.38
CA ASP A 276 -9.55 3.46 10.51
C ASP A 276 -8.73 4.75 10.34
N LEU A 277 -8.75 5.29 9.13
CA LEU A 277 -7.97 6.47 8.78
C LEU A 277 -8.49 7.72 9.45
N ASP A 278 -9.83 7.82 9.67
CA ASP A 278 -10.45 8.98 10.29
C ASP A 278 -10.06 9.10 11.78
N ARG A 279 -9.97 7.95 12.46
CA ARG A 279 -9.54 7.89 13.86
C ARG A 279 -8.04 7.75 14.04
N GLY A 280 -7.30 7.53 12.95
CA GLY A 280 -5.86 7.28 12.99
C GLY A 280 -5.51 6.02 13.78
N VAL A 281 -6.20 4.91 13.51
CA VAL A 281 -6.02 3.65 14.23
C VAL A 281 -5.71 2.51 13.27
N PHE A 282 -4.66 1.78 13.57
CA PHE A 282 -4.39 0.45 13.05
C PHE A 282 -4.58 -0.57 14.16
N ALA A 283 -5.34 -1.62 13.91
CA ALA A 283 -5.51 -2.72 14.87
C ALA A 283 -5.34 -4.06 14.18
N PHE A 284 -4.92 -5.10 14.95
CA PHE A 284 -4.70 -6.43 14.38
C PHE A 284 -4.85 -7.56 15.39
N SER A 285 -5.01 -8.77 14.86
CA SER A 285 -4.89 -10.02 15.61
C SER A 285 -4.08 -11.07 14.84
N ARG A 286 -3.45 -11.96 15.60
CA ARG A 286 -2.67 -13.12 15.09
C ARG A 286 -3.54 -14.37 15.11
#